data_4c61e2f8858fb69e132ed591e795e89a
#
_entry.id   4c61e2f8858fb69e132ed591e795e89a
#
_cell.length_a   1.000
_cell.length_b   1.000
_cell.length_c   1.000
_cell.angle_alpha   90.00
_cell.angle_beta   90.00
_cell.angle_gamma   90.00
#
_symmetry.space_group_name_H-M   'P 1'
#
loop_
_entity.id
_entity.type
_entity.pdbx_description
1 polymer ?
#
loop_
_entity_poly.entity_id
_entity_poly.type
_entity_poly.pdbx_seq_one_letter_code
_entity_poly.pdbx_strand_id
1 'polypeptide(L)' 'MRKIVVYINDKILEGFSVDDDVKDEDITDESFQEVLSHLDWHWEEVDEWPEELGGKRV' A
#
# COMPACT_ATOMS: atom_id res chain seq x y z
N MET A 1 10.66 -1.78 -9.29
CA MET A 1 9.22 -1.79 -9.03
C MET A 1 8.92 -0.87 -7.84
N ARG A 2 7.76 -0.30 -7.84
CA ARG A 2 7.36 0.60 -6.77
C ARG A 2 6.76 -0.21 -5.64
N LYS A 3 7.23 0.03 -4.42
CA LYS A 3 6.73 -0.67 -3.24
C LYS A 3 5.71 0.20 -2.55
N ILE A 4 4.50 -0.27 -2.46
CA ILE A 4 3.38 0.52 -1.92
C ILE A 4 2.89 -0.12 -0.63
N VAL A 5 2.68 0.71 0.38
CA VAL A 5 2.17 0.24 1.67
C VAL A 5 0.87 0.97 1.94
N VAL A 6 -0.15 0.22 2.30
CA VAL A 6 -1.47 0.78 2.58
C VAL A 6 -1.67 0.82 4.10
N TYR A 7 -2.08 1.99 4.58
CA TYR A 7 -2.28 2.20 6.01
C TYR A 7 -3.75 2.48 6.31
N ILE A 8 -4.20 1.98 7.45
CA ILE A 8 -5.53 2.28 7.96
C ILE A 8 -5.37 2.67 9.41
N ASN A 9 -5.80 3.87 9.76
CA ASN A 9 -5.74 4.35 11.15
C ASN A 9 -4.34 4.21 11.73
N ASP A 10 -3.35 4.62 10.95
CA ASP A 10 -1.94 4.57 11.38
C ASP A 10 -1.37 3.18 11.50
N LYS A 11 -2.09 2.18 11.03
CA LYS A 11 -1.59 0.83 11.04
C LYS A 11 -1.44 0.31 9.63
N ILE A 12 -0.49 -0.58 9.43
CA ILE A 12 -0.26 -1.15 8.12
C ILE A 12 -1.28 -2.22 7.83
N LEU A 13 -2.01 -2.07 6.74
CA LEU A 13 -2.94 -3.09 6.29
C LEU A 13 -2.19 -4.14 5.46
N GLU A 14 -1.45 -3.69 4.45
CA GLU A 14 -0.68 -4.61 3.62
C GLU A 14 0.23 -3.82 2.71
N GLY A 15 1.11 -4.52 2.02
CA GLY A 15 1.98 -3.90 1.04
C GLY A 15 1.93 -4.69 -0.25
N PHE A 16 2.22 -4.02 -1.35
CA PHE A 16 2.29 -4.68 -2.65
C PHE A 16 3.21 -3.89 -3.56
N SER A 17 3.59 -4.51 -4.67
CA SER A 17 4.49 -3.89 -5.64
C SER A 17 3.76 -3.67 -6.96
N VAL A 18 4.12 -2.59 -7.63
CA VAL A 18 3.59 -2.32 -8.95
C VAL A 18 4.74 -1.93 -9.87
N ASP A 19 4.49 -1.92 -11.15
CA ASP A 19 5.51 -1.53 -12.12
C ASP A 19 5.84 -0.06 -11.96
N ASP A 20 7.06 0.31 -12.37
CA ASP A 20 7.51 1.69 -12.21
C ASP A 20 6.67 2.68 -12.99
N ASP A 21 6.04 2.25 -14.06
CA ASP A 21 5.27 3.16 -14.89
C ASP A 21 3.80 3.25 -14.51
N VAL A 22 3.42 2.60 -13.42
CA VAL A 22 2.05 2.69 -12.92
C VAL A 22 1.85 4.06 -12.30
N LYS A 23 0.73 4.69 -12.60
CA LYS A 23 0.45 6.03 -12.13
C LYS A 23 -0.15 6.01 -10.74
N ASP A 24 -0.02 7.14 -10.05
CA ASP A 24 -0.55 7.25 -8.69
C ASP A 24 -2.05 6.98 -8.63
N GLU A 25 -2.79 7.42 -9.63
CA GLU A 25 -4.22 7.18 -9.63
C GLU A 25 -4.55 5.70 -9.72
N ASP A 26 -3.72 4.94 -10.44
CA ASP A 26 -3.92 3.50 -10.51
C ASP A 26 -3.58 2.83 -9.19
N ILE A 27 -2.56 3.34 -8.51
CA ILE A 27 -2.20 2.82 -7.19
C ILE A 27 -3.34 3.09 -6.21
N THR A 28 -3.93 4.25 -6.28
CA THR A 28 -5.03 4.60 -5.40
C THR A 28 -6.21 3.66 -5.62
N ASP A 29 -6.51 3.35 -6.88
CA ASP A 29 -7.60 2.43 -7.18
C ASP A 29 -7.36 1.06 -6.59
N GLU A 30 -6.13 0.56 -6.74
CA GLU A 30 -5.79 -0.74 -6.20
C GLU A 30 -5.86 -0.75 -4.68
N SER A 31 -5.34 0.31 -4.06
CA SER A 31 -5.38 0.43 -2.61
C SER A 31 -6.82 0.53 -2.11
N PHE A 32 -7.65 1.24 -2.87
CA PHE A 32 -9.05 1.41 -2.50
C PHE A 32 -9.79 0.09 -2.48
N GLN A 33 -9.44 -0.81 -3.39
CA GLN A 33 -10.07 -2.13 -3.42
C GLN A 33 -9.84 -2.85 -2.10
N GLU A 34 -8.69 -2.66 -1.50
CA GLU A 34 -8.34 -3.34 -0.26
C GLU A 34 -9.05 -2.71 0.94
N VAL A 35 -9.32 -1.42 0.89
CA VAL A 35 -9.82 -0.71 2.07
C VAL A 35 -11.19 -0.10 1.84
N LEU A 36 -11.95 -0.70 0.98
CA LEU A 36 -13.22 -0.15 0.54
C LEU A 36 -14.16 0.24 1.66
N SER A 37 -14.20 -0.52 2.72
CA SER A 37 -15.11 -0.23 3.81
C SER A 37 -14.51 0.61 4.92
N HIS A 38 -13.31 1.14 4.73
CA HIS A 38 -12.65 1.94 5.75
C HIS A 38 -12.64 3.40 5.33
N LEU A 39 -12.64 4.29 6.32
CA LEU A 39 -12.71 5.71 6.03
C LEU A 39 -11.36 6.41 6.12
N ASP A 40 -10.51 5.97 7.03
CA ASP A 40 -9.22 6.64 7.23
C ASP A 40 -8.11 5.75 6.71
N TRP A 41 -7.83 5.87 5.44
CA TRP A 41 -6.76 5.09 4.85
C TRP A 41 -5.91 5.96 3.95
N HIS A 42 -4.69 5.53 3.72
CA HIS A 42 -3.81 6.19 2.76
C HIS A 42 -2.74 5.18 2.35
N TRP A 43 -2.01 5.50 1.30
CA TRP A 43 -0.90 4.66 0.88
C TRP A 43 0.34 5.51 0.74
N GLU A 44 1.49 4.86 0.85
CA GLU A 44 2.78 5.52 0.70
C GLU A 44 3.70 4.63 -0.11
N GLU A 45 4.59 5.28 -0.86
CA GLU A 45 5.61 4.55 -1.57
C GLU A 45 6.85 4.50 -0.70
N VAL A 46 7.48 3.33 -0.59
CA VAL A 46 8.64 3.14 0.26
C VAL A 46 9.78 2.53 -0.54
N ASP A 47 11.00 2.74 -0.09
CA ASP A 47 12.17 2.14 -0.72
C ASP A 47 12.38 0.73 -0.22
N GLU A 48 12.02 0.49 1.02
CA GLU A 48 12.16 -0.82 1.63
C GLU A 48 10.93 -1.11 2.45
N TRP A 49 10.57 -2.38 2.54
CA TRP A 49 9.40 -2.77 3.30
C TRP A 49 9.61 -2.46 4.77
N PRO A 50 8.63 -1.88 5.44
CA PRO A 50 8.73 -1.60 6.87
C PRO A 50 8.83 -2.89 7.67
N GLU A 51 9.40 -2.77 8.83
CA GLU A 51 9.59 -3.91 9.70
C GLU A 51 8.28 -4.59 10.03
N GLU A 52 7.24 -3.81 10.20
CA GLU A 52 5.93 -4.33 10.54
C GLU A 52 5.37 -5.25 9.46
N LEU A 53 5.87 -5.10 8.22
CA LEU A 53 5.42 -5.94 7.13
C LEU A 53 6.26 -7.19 6.99
N GLY A 54 7.31 -7.30 7.75
CA GLY A 54 8.29 -8.35 7.55
C GLY A 54 7.72 -9.74 7.47
N GLY A 55 6.73 -10.04 8.24
CA GLY A 55 6.13 -11.35 8.23
C GLY A 55 4.97 -11.49 7.28
N LYS A 56 4.56 -10.41 6.65
CA LYS A 56 3.42 -10.46 5.76
C LYS A 56 3.82 -10.26 4.36
N ARG A 57 4.56 -10.97 3.84
CA ARG A 57 5.05 -10.80 2.55
C ARG A 57 4.08 -10.68 1.49
N VAL A 58 4.34 -9.98 0.52
CA VAL A 58 3.47 -9.87 -0.64
C VAL A 58 4.17 -10.35 -1.89
#